data_a9d55fa36fdcd26c74aecddc1f1fad83
#
_entry.id   a9d55fa36fdcd26c74aecddc1f1fad83
#
_cell.length_a   1.000
_cell.length_b   1.000
_cell.length_c   1.000
_cell.angle_alpha   90.00
_cell.angle_beta   90.00
_cell.angle_gamma   90.00
#
_symmetry.space_group_name_H-M   'P 1'
#
loop_
_entity.id
_entity.type
_entity.pdbx_description
1 polymer ?
#
loop_
_entity_poly.entity_id
_entity_poly.type
_entity_poly.pdbx_seq_one_letter_code
_entity_poly.pdbx_strand_id
1 'polypeptide(L)'
;MQDRITWPFAVSQPRLARDWKKKMTKAFVSQVVSHSEEFLLERDISYVFALFSPEGEKLWAPGWNYTNLLGSIELEPDYVFLTDTHDHKSAQAIWIVSGYDPDKHYVSYYKVEPGQKVGKVVVECFEQSRTSTLVRVAYKYIGLSDSGNRFVASFTKEAYKEFITEWRSRLHDFLHKNLYKADSGDGK
;
A
#
# COMPACT_ATOMS: atom_id res chain seq x y z
N MET A 1 35.14 -3.40 -12.07
CA MET A 1 35.76 -3.16 -10.76
C MET A 1 34.62 -3.24 -9.77
N GLN A 2 34.47 -4.35 -9.04
CA GLN A 2 33.39 -4.57 -8.07
C GLN A 2 33.96 -4.20 -6.70
N ASP A 3 33.51 -3.07 -6.16
CA ASP A 3 33.82 -2.68 -4.78
C ASP A 3 33.04 -3.58 -3.82
N ARG A 4 33.75 -4.47 -3.15
CA ARG A 4 33.21 -5.24 -2.03
C ARG A 4 33.06 -4.31 -0.84
N ILE A 5 31.82 -4.02 -0.45
CA ILE A 5 31.51 -3.40 0.84
C ILE A 5 31.90 -4.40 1.94
N THR A 6 33.03 -4.16 2.60
CA THR A 6 33.45 -4.93 3.78
C THR A 6 32.88 -4.28 5.03
N TRP A 7 31.97 -4.99 5.73
CA TRP A 7 31.45 -4.56 7.03
C TRP A 7 32.52 -4.77 8.12
N PRO A 8 32.85 -3.75 8.96
CA PRO A 8 33.96 -3.81 9.90
C PRO A 8 33.66 -4.48 11.24
N PHE A 9 32.68 -5.35 11.37
CA PHE A 9 32.35 -6.00 12.62
C PHE A 9 32.46 -7.52 12.56
N ALA A 10 33.70 -8.02 12.54
CA ALA A 10 33.96 -9.39 12.96
C ALA A 10 34.20 -9.38 14.47
N VAL A 11 33.13 -9.48 15.26
CA VAL A 11 33.26 -9.74 16.72
C VAL A 11 33.18 -11.24 16.93
N SER A 12 34.33 -11.85 17.13
CA SER A 12 34.44 -13.22 17.64
C SER A 12 34.00 -13.27 19.09
N GLN A 13 32.77 -13.74 19.35
CA GLN A 13 32.32 -14.04 20.72
C GLN A 13 31.73 -15.46 20.82
N PRO A 14 32.53 -16.46 21.28
CA PRO A 14 32.01 -17.83 21.47
C PRO A 14 31.16 -18.01 22.74
N ARG A 15 31.00 -17.01 23.60
CA ARG A 15 30.25 -17.16 24.89
C ARG A 15 28.77 -16.78 24.80
N LEU A 16 28.32 -15.95 23.89
CA LEU A 16 26.91 -15.54 23.78
C LEU A 16 26.02 -16.59 23.11
N ALA A 17 26.59 -17.55 22.40
CA ALA A 17 25.80 -18.55 21.68
C ALA A 17 25.15 -19.61 22.59
N ARG A 18 25.46 -19.70 23.88
CA ARG A 18 24.87 -20.68 24.82
C ARG A 18 23.69 -20.14 25.63
N ASP A 19 23.61 -18.84 25.88
CA ASP A 19 22.57 -18.28 26.75
C ASP A 19 21.27 -17.92 26.02
N TRP A 20 21.30 -17.64 24.72
CA TRP A 20 20.08 -17.32 23.99
C TRP A 20 19.19 -18.55 23.71
N LYS A 21 19.76 -19.78 23.67
CA LYS A 21 19.00 -21.03 23.54
C LYS A 21 18.16 -21.37 24.78
N LYS A 22 18.45 -20.77 25.95
CA LYS A 22 17.77 -21.08 27.23
C LYS A 22 16.56 -20.17 27.50
N LYS A 23 16.33 -19.12 26.68
CA LYS A 23 15.19 -18.20 26.74
C LYS A 23 14.25 -18.38 25.54
N MET A 24 14.09 -19.58 25.02
CA MET A 24 13.02 -19.85 24.05
C MET A 24 11.68 -19.98 24.79
N THR A 25 11.15 -18.86 25.31
CA THR A 25 9.72 -18.61 25.24
C THR A 25 9.30 -18.84 23.79
N LYS A 26 8.18 -19.52 23.55
CA LYS A 26 7.62 -19.88 22.24
C LYS A 26 7.99 -18.83 21.20
N ALA A 27 8.86 -19.19 20.25
CA ALA A 27 9.37 -18.22 19.28
C ALA A 27 8.17 -17.58 18.56
N PHE A 28 8.11 -16.27 18.47
CA PHE A 28 7.07 -15.57 17.72
C PHE A 28 7.08 -16.06 16.27
N VAL A 29 5.91 -16.43 15.75
CA VAL A 29 5.72 -16.83 14.37
C VAL A 29 4.72 -15.87 13.72
N SER A 30 5.16 -15.18 12.68
CA SER A 30 4.31 -14.28 11.90
C SER A 30 3.21 -15.06 11.19
N GLN A 31 1.99 -14.53 11.26
CA GLN A 31 0.91 -14.91 10.36
C GLN A 31 0.97 -14.09 9.07
N VAL A 32 0.51 -14.68 7.98
CA VAL A 32 0.49 -14.07 6.65
C VAL A 32 -0.87 -14.28 6.02
N VAL A 33 -1.41 -13.26 5.38
CA VAL A 33 -2.63 -13.32 4.57
C VAL A 33 -2.41 -12.59 3.25
N SER A 34 -3.08 -13.05 2.20
CA SER A 34 -3.05 -12.38 0.89
C SER A 34 -4.41 -12.51 0.21
N HIS A 35 -4.93 -11.40 -0.30
CA HIS A 35 -6.18 -11.35 -1.05
C HIS A 35 -6.01 -10.46 -2.27
N SER A 36 -6.83 -10.70 -3.29
CA SER A 36 -6.92 -9.87 -4.50
C SER A 36 -8.37 -9.79 -4.95
N GLU A 37 -8.80 -8.60 -5.38
CA GLU A 37 -10.12 -8.33 -5.95
C GLU A 37 -9.97 -7.45 -7.19
N GLU A 38 -10.98 -7.50 -8.04
CA GLU A 38 -11.05 -6.72 -9.28
C GLU A 38 -12.36 -5.95 -9.36
N PHE A 39 -12.32 -4.77 -9.98
CA PHE A 39 -13.50 -3.98 -10.27
C PHE A 39 -13.31 -3.11 -11.53
N LEU A 40 -14.42 -2.75 -12.15
CA LEU A 40 -14.42 -1.88 -13.32
C LEU A 40 -14.69 -0.43 -12.92
N LEU A 41 -14.02 0.50 -13.62
CA LEU A 41 -14.29 1.93 -13.58
C LEU A 41 -14.55 2.43 -15.01
N GLU A 42 -15.57 3.26 -15.19
CA GLU A 42 -15.95 3.82 -16.49
C GLU A 42 -15.14 5.10 -16.79
N ARG A 43 -13.84 4.93 -17.03
CA ARG A 43 -12.90 5.98 -17.39
C ARG A 43 -11.67 5.39 -18.09
N ASP A 44 -10.94 6.22 -18.84
CA ASP A 44 -9.69 5.84 -19.48
C ASP A 44 -8.63 5.43 -18.47
N ILE A 45 -7.74 4.53 -18.89
CA ILE A 45 -6.77 3.87 -18.01
C ILE A 45 -5.76 4.84 -17.40
N SER A 46 -5.32 5.86 -18.16
CA SER A 46 -4.31 6.80 -17.67
C SER A 46 -4.87 7.65 -16.54
N TYR A 47 -6.14 8.10 -16.67
CA TYR A 47 -6.83 8.82 -15.62
C TYR A 47 -7.06 7.96 -14.38
N VAL A 48 -7.53 6.71 -14.58
CA VAL A 48 -7.78 5.78 -13.47
C VAL A 48 -6.48 5.45 -12.72
N PHE A 49 -5.41 5.14 -13.45
CA PHE A 49 -4.14 4.79 -12.82
C PHE A 49 -3.58 5.91 -11.96
N ALA A 50 -3.70 7.18 -12.39
CA ALA A 50 -3.26 8.33 -11.62
C ALA A 50 -3.95 8.47 -10.25
N LEU A 51 -5.17 7.93 -10.09
CA LEU A 51 -5.92 7.96 -8.83
C LEU A 51 -5.31 7.09 -7.72
N PHE A 52 -4.40 6.19 -8.05
CA PHE A 52 -3.73 5.30 -7.09
C PHE A 52 -2.34 5.79 -6.68
N SER A 53 -1.98 7.01 -7.01
CA SER A 53 -0.84 7.72 -6.42
C SER A 53 -1.23 8.36 -5.08
N PRO A 54 -0.26 8.70 -4.19
CA PRO A 54 -0.55 9.42 -2.94
C PRO A 54 -1.33 10.73 -3.15
N GLU A 55 -1.05 11.46 -4.24
CA GLU A 55 -1.81 12.66 -4.62
C GLU A 55 -3.20 12.30 -5.16
N GLY A 56 -3.31 11.26 -5.99
CA GLY A 56 -4.58 10.80 -6.54
C GLY A 56 -5.54 10.33 -5.46
N GLU A 57 -5.06 9.65 -4.44
CA GLU A 57 -5.89 9.15 -3.34
C GLU A 57 -6.52 10.28 -2.50
N LYS A 58 -5.92 11.48 -2.44
CA LYS A 58 -6.53 12.65 -1.81
C LYS A 58 -7.88 13.05 -2.43
N LEU A 59 -8.09 12.69 -3.68
CA LEU A 59 -9.28 13.10 -4.44
C LEU A 59 -10.51 12.27 -4.08
N TRP A 60 -10.32 11.00 -3.71
CA TRP A 60 -11.43 10.06 -3.54
C TRP A 60 -11.42 9.29 -2.22
N ALA A 61 -10.29 9.21 -1.51
CA ALA A 61 -10.17 8.48 -0.24
C ALA A 61 -10.39 9.42 0.95
N PRO A 62 -11.54 9.37 1.65
CA PRO A 62 -11.82 10.25 2.78
C PRO A 62 -10.79 10.07 3.90
N GLY A 63 -10.28 11.19 4.40
CA GLY A 63 -9.28 11.19 5.48
C GLY A 63 -7.89 10.77 5.04
N TRP A 64 -7.66 10.53 3.74
CA TRP A 64 -6.32 10.31 3.24
C TRP A 64 -5.51 11.59 3.36
N ASN A 65 -4.49 11.52 4.20
CA ASN A 65 -3.51 12.59 4.38
C ASN A 65 -2.13 11.95 4.44
N TYR A 66 -1.23 12.41 3.57
CA TYR A 66 0.13 11.90 3.56
C TYR A 66 1.14 13.02 3.72
N THR A 67 2.26 12.73 4.36
CA THR A 67 3.41 13.60 4.47
C THR A 67 4.41 13.25 3.39
N ASN A 68 4.61 14.16 2.45
CA ASN A 68 5.64 14.04 1.43
C ASN A 68 7.01 14.36 2.04
N LEU A 69 7.92 13.40 2.03
CA LEU A 69 9.26 13.55 2.62
C LEU A 69 10.31 14.02 1.60
N LEU A 70 10.08 13.79 0.31
CA LEU A 70 11.08 14.02 -0.74
C LEU A 70 10.87 15.34 -1.50
N GLY A 71 9.73 16.01 -1.28
CA GLY A 71 9.41 17.29 -1.95
C GLY A 71 8.98 17.14 -3.41
N SER A 72 9.05 15.95 -4.01
CA SER A 72 8.50 15.62 -5.33
C SER A 72 7.18 14.87 -5.19
N ILE A 73 6.29 15.03 -6.16
CA ILE A 73 5.06 14.23 -6.29
C ILE A 73 5.20 13.13 -7.35
N GLU A 74 6.31 13.09 -8.05
CA GLU A 74 6.60 12.07 -9.05
C GLU A 74 6.94 10.75 -8.36
N LEU A 75 6.19 9.70 -8.73
CA LEU A 75 6.43 8.37 -8.21
C LEU A 75 7.57 7.70 -8.95
N GLU A 76 8.45 7.10 -8.18
CA GLU A 76 9.51 6.21 -8.64
C GLU A 76 9.76 5.12 -7.60
N PRO A 77 10.45 4.03 -7.93
CA PRO A 77 10.90 3.08 -6.92
C PRO A 77 11.69 3.77 -5.82
N ASP A 78 11.53 3.29 -4.57
CA ASP A 78 12.13 3.84 -3.35
C ASP A 78 11.58 5.22 -2.89
N TYR A 79 10.55 5.76 -3.56
CA TYR A 79 9.82 6.93 -3.04
C TYR A 79 9.17 6.60 -1.69
N VAL A 80 9.40 7.45 -0.69
CA VAL A 80 8.94 7.25 0.69
C VAL A 80 8.01 8.38 1.13
N PHE A 81 6.88 8.01 1.75
CA PHE A 81 5.96 8.95 2.38
C PHE A 81 5.34 8.36 3.66
N LEU A 82 4.71 9.20 4.46
CA LEU A 82 4.08 8.79 5.72
C LEU A 82 2.58 9.02 5.64
N THR A 83 1.81 8.18 6.35
CA THR A 83 0.40 8.44 6.65
C THR A 83 0.12 8.21 8.13
N ASP A 84 -0.93 8.82 8.65
CA ASP A 84 -1.41 8.48 9.98
C ASP A 84 -1.99 7.07 10.01
N THR A 85 -1.82 6.36 11.12
CA THR A 85 -2.49 5.07 11.33
C THR A 85 -3.84 5.29 11.98
N HIS A 86 -4.89 4.61 11.49
CA HIS A 86 -6.24 4.76 12.01
C HIS A 86 -6.39 4.27 13.47
N ASP A 87 -5.55 3.32 13.90
CA ASP A 87 -5.69 2.63 15.18
C ASP A 87 -4.87 3.23 16.34
N HIS A 88 -3.85 4.01 16.02
CA HIS A 88 -2.95 4.60 17.04
C HIS A 88 -2.65 6.05 16.67
N LYS A 89 -3.32 7.00 17.32
CA LYS A 89 -3.24 8.46 17.05
C LYS A 89 -1.82 9.08 17.09
N SER A 90 -0.80 8.33 17.47
CA SER A 90 0.59 8.78 17.55
C SER A 90 1.56 8.01 16.66
N ALA A 91 1.11 6.98 15.96
CA ALA A 91 1.96 6.17 15.11
C ALA A 91 1.72 6.52 13.63
N GLN A 92 2.78 6.65 12.88
CA GLN A 92 2.74 6.83 11.44
C GLN A 92 3.05 5.52 10.72
N ALA A 93 2.37 5.27 9.62
CA ALA A 93 2.74 4.22 8.70
C ALA A 93 3.77 4.77 7.70
N ILE A 94 4.81 4.00 7.45
CA ILE A 94 5.82 4.29 6.45
C ILE A 94 5.42 3.58 5.17
N TRP A 95 5.30 4.33 4.08
CA TRP A 95 5.04 3.80 2.77
C TRP A 95 6.28 3.92 1.89
N ILE A 96 6.57 2.87 1.15
CA ILE A 96 7.69 2.79 0.22
C ILE A 96 7.17 2.27 -1.10
N VAL A 97 7.38 3.01 -2.18
CA VAL A 97 7.10 2.52 -3.54
C VAL A 97 8.09 1.41 -3.86
N SER A 98 7.60 0.18 -3.94
CA SER A 98 8.44 -1.00 -4.23
C SER A 98 8.51 -1.36 -5.70
N GLY A 99 7.68 -0.73 -6.53
CA GLY A 99 7.68 -0.84 -7.97
C GLY A 99 6.72 0.15 -8.59
N TYR A 100 7.12 0.75 -9.70
CA TYR A 100 6.33 1.69 -10.48
C TYR A 100 6.67 1.53 -11.95
N ASP A 101 5.66 1.25 -12.76
CA ASP A 101 5.80 1.10 -14.21
C ASP A 101 4.55 1.77 -14.85
N PRO A 102 4.64 3.06 -15.22
CA PRO A 102 3.51 3.80 -15.77
C PRO A 102 3.08 3.27 -17.14
N ASP A 103 3.97 2.68 -17.93
CA ASP A 103 3.65 2.11 -19.23
C ASP A 103 2.78 0.84 -19.09
N LYS A 104 2.95 0.12 -17.98
CA LYS A 104 2.12 -1.05 -17.64
C LYS A 104 0.98 -0.73 -16.67
N HIS A 105 0.82 0.52 -16.29
CA HIS A 105 -0.16 0.97 -15.30
C HIS A 105 -0.10 0.12 -14.02
N TYR A 106 1.12 -0.06 -13.53
CA TYR A 106 1.46 -0.86 -12.37
C TYR A 106 2.11 0.00 -11.28
N VAL A 107 1.62 -0.16 -10.05
CA VAL A 107 2.28 0.40 -8.87
C VAL A 107 2.21 -0.59 -7.71
N SER A 108 3.26 -0.65 -6.92
CA SER A 108 3.28 -1.43 -5.69
C SER A 108 3.95 -0.67 -4.56
N TYR A 109 3.43 -0.89 -3.36
CA TYR A 109 3.88 -0.24 -2.14
C TYR A 109 4.16 -1.27 -1.05
N TYR A 110 5.16 -0.99 -0.21
CA TYR A 110 5.18 -1.52 1.14
C TYR A 110 4.62 -0.48 2.09
N LYS A 111 3.70 -0.90 2.96
CA LYS A 111 3.18 -0.14 4.11
C LYS A 111 3.73 -0.79 5.37
N VAL A 112 4.57 -0.09 6.10
CA VAL A 112 5.16 -0.57 7.35
C VAL A 112 4.50 0.15 8.53
N GLU A 113 3.88 -0.61 9.40
CA GLU A 113 3.40 -0.16 10.71
C GLU A 113 4.29 -0.82 11.79
N PRO A 114 5.30 -0.08 12.30
CA PRO A 114 6.33 -0.65 13.17
C PRO A 114 5.75 -1.35 14.39
N GLY A 115 6.22 -2.56 14.67
CA GLY A 115 5.75 -3.36 15.79
C GLY A 115 4.35 -3.97 15.61
N GLN A 116 3.69 -3.73 14.48
CA GLN A 116 2.35 -4.23 14.17
C GLN A 116 2.38 -5.16 12.95
N LYS A 117 2.57 -4.64 11.78
CA LYS A 117 2.49 -5.39 10.52
C LYS A 117 3.23 -4.73 9.38
N VAL A 118 3.54 -5.52 8.37
CA VAL A 118 3.94 -5.05 7.04
C VAL A 118 2.87 -5.44 6.04
N GLY A 119 2.41 -4.48 5.24
CA GLY A 119 1.54 -4.68 4.10
C GLY A 119 2.32 -4.55 2.80
N LYS A 120 2.02 -5.37 1.81
CA LYS A 120 2.34 -5.10 0.40
C LYS A 120 1.03 -4.84 -0.32
N VAL A 121 0.93 -3.70 -0.99
CA VAL A 121 -0.20 -3.29 -1.81
C VAL A 121 0.26 -3.29 -3.25
N VAL A 122 -0.54 -3.87 -4.14
CA VAL A 122 -0.28 -3.85 -5.58
C VAL A 122 -1.55 -3.37 -6.26
N VAL A 123 -1.41 -2.41 -7.16
CA VAL A 123 -2.49 -1.95 -8.04
C VAL A 123 -2.04 -2.12 -9.48
N GLU A 124 -2.88 -2.76 -10.28
CA GLU A 124 -2.70 -2.96 -11.71
C GLU A 124 -3.97 -2.48 -12.42
N CYS A 125 -3.79 -1.71 -13.48
CA CYS A 125 -4.90 -1.28 -14.31
C CYS A 125 -4.77 -1.89 -15.72
N PHE A 126 -5.91 -2.35 -16.27
CA PHE A 126 -5.97 -2.97 -17.58
C PHE A 126 -7.05 -2.30 -18.42
N GLU A 127 -6.69 -1.84 -19.61
CA GLU A 127 -7.65 -1.27 -20.53
C GLU A 127 -8.66 -2.33 -20.99
N GLN A 128 -9.95 -2.09 -20.73
CA GLN A 128 -11.05 -2.92 -21.27
C GLN A 128 -11.64 -2.28 -22.51
N SER A 129 -11.68 -0.95 -22.54
CA SER A 129 -12.04 -0.13 -23.70
C SER A 129 -11.44 1.27 -23.49
N ARG A 130 -11.57 2.16 -24.49
CA ARG A 130 -11.13 3.56 -24.38
C ARG A 130 -11.72 4.33 -23.18
N THR A 131 -12.85 3.86 -22.65
CA THR A 131 -13.61 4.52 -21.57
C THR A 131 -13.86 3.60 -20.38
N SER A 132 -13.19 2.45 -20.31
CA SER A 132 -13.39 1.47 -19.23
C SER A 132 -12.08 0.81 -18.86
N THR A 133 -11.79 0.77 -17.58
CA THR A 133 -10.56 0.22 -16.99
C THR A 133 -10.91 -0.84 -15.94
N LEU A 134 -10.32 -2.02 -16.07
CA LEU A 134 -10.32 -3.02 -15.01
C LEU A 134 -9.18 -2.70 -14.04
N VAL A 135 -9.52 -2.55 -12.79
CA VAL A 135 -8.56 -2.35 -11.69
C VAL A 135 -8.47 -3.63 -10.89
N ARG A 136 -7.24 -4.13 -10.71
CA ARG A 136 -6.92 -5.22 -9.78
C ARG A 136 -6.16 -4.65 -8.61
N VAL A 137 -6.64 -4.94 -7.40
CA VAL A 137 -5.97 -4.56 -6.15
C VAL A 137 -5.63 -5.82 -5.39
N ALA A 138 -4.38 -5.94 -4.96
CA ALA A 138 -3.93 -7.05 -4.14
C ALA A 138 -3.26 -6.53 -2.86
N TYR A 139 -3.61 -7.16 -1.73
CA TYR A 139 -2.99 -6.90 -0.43
C TYR A 139 -2.39 -8.19 0.13
N LYS A 140 -1.18 -8.05 0.69
CA LYS A 140 -0.54 -9.09 1.50
C LYS A 140 -0.13 -8.46 2.81
N TYR A 141 -0.54 -9.06 3.95
CA TYR A 141 -0.12 -8.63 5.28
C TYR A 141 0.70 -9.69 5.98
N ILE A 142 1.70 -9.23 6.75
CA ILE A 142 2.58 -10.04 7.59
C ILE A 142 2.54 -9.42 8.98
N GLY A 143 2.12 -10.17 10.00
CA GLY A 143 2.14 -9.73 11.39
C GLY A 143 3.55 -9.67 11.94
N LEU A 144 3.87 -8.58 12.66
CA LEU A 144 5.18 -8.39 13.33
C LEU A 144 5.10 -8.57 14.85
N SER A 145 3.90 -8.81 15.37
CA SER A 145 3.61 -9.01 16.79
C SER A 145 2.33 -9.82 16.97
N ASP A 146 1.98 -10.17 18.20
CA ASP A 146 0.71 -10.84 18.49
C ASP A 146 -0.50 -9.98 18.11
N SER A 147 -0.42 -8.65 18.28
CA SER A 147 -1.46 -7.73 17.80
C SER A 147 -1.54 -7.69 16.28
N GLY A 148 -0.39 -7.66 15.61
CA GLY A 148 -0.31 -7.76 14.14
C GLY A 148 -0.87 -9.09 13.63
N ASN A 149 -0.59 -10.21 14.30
CA ASN A 149 -1.17 -11.50 13.95
C ASN A 149 -2.69 -11.53 14.12
N ARG A 150 -3.25 -10.89 15.17
CA ARG A 150 -4.71 -10.74 15.31
C ARG A 150 -5.33 -9.95 14.17
N PHE A 151 -4.69 -8.85 13.76
CA PHE A 151 -5.13 -8.10 12.57
C PHE A 151 -5.11 -9.00 11.32
N VAL A 152 -4.01 -9.71 11.07
CA VAL A 152 -3.87 -10.62 9.92
C VAL A 152 -4.98 -11.68 9.93
N ALA A 153 -5.30 -12.24 11.09
CA ALA A 153 -6.38 -13.23 11.23
C ALA A 153 -7.79 -12.64 10.97
N SER A 154 -8.00 -11.36 11.29
CA SER A 154 -9.28 -10.67 11.03
C SER A 154 -9.43 -10.17 9.59
N PHE A 155 -8.33 -10.11 8.82
CA PHE A 155 -8.35 -9.68 7.42
C PHE A 155 -8.75 -10.84 6.52
N THR A 156 -10.01 -11.32 6.69
CA THR A 156 -10.57 -12.42 5.92
C THR A 156 -10.85 -12.03 4.47
N LYS A 157 -11.17 -13.00 3.63
CA LYS A 157 -11.55 -12.74 2.24
C LYS A 157 -12.79 -11.84 2.16
N GLU A 158 -13.76 -12.08 3.03
CA GLU A 158 -15.00 -11.31 3.12
C GLU A 158 -14.72 -9.86 3.52
N ALA A 159 -13.94 -9.65 4.59
CA ALA A 159 -13.53 -8.32 5.04
C ALA A 159 -12.75 -7.57 3.95
N TYR A 160 -11.88 -8.27 3.22
CA TYR A 160 -11.16 -7.69 2.09
C TYR A 160 -12.09 -7.28 0.95
N LYS A 161 -13.05 -8.14 0.59
CA LYS A 161 -14.04 -7.83 -0.44
C LYS A 161 -14.89 -6.62 -0.10
N GLU A 162 -15.32 -6.49 1.16
CA GLU A 162 -16.04 -5.31 1.65
C GLU A 162 -15.19 -4.06 1.52
N PHE A 163 -13.93 -4.11 1.96
CA PHE A 163 -12.96 -3.02 1.85
C PHE A 163 -12.76 -2.54 0.40
N ILE A 164 -12.59 -3.45 -0.56
CA ILE A 164 -12.44 -3.09 -1.97
C ILE A 164 -13.75 -2.63 -2.61
N THR A 165 -14.90 -3.14 -2.14
CA THR A 165 -16.21 -2.65 -2.56
C THR A 165 -16.39 -1.19 -2.15
N GLU A 166 -15.92 -0.81 -0.97
CA GLU A 166 -15.93 0.58 -0.51
C GLU A 166 -15.02 1.48 -1.38
N TRP A 167 -13.82 1.03 -1.74
CA TRP A 167 -12.95 1.74 -2.69
C TRP A 167 -13.67 1.98 -4.02
N ARG A 168 -14.22 0.93 -4.59
CA ARG A 168 -14.99 1.02 -5.83
C ARG A 168 -16.10 2.06 -5.74
N SER A 169 -16.91 2.04 -4.67
CA SER A 169 -18.02 2.98 -4.49
C SER A 169 -17.51 4.43 -4.45
N ARG A 170 -16.47 4.70 -3.69
CA ARG A 170 -15.87 6.04 -3.55
C ARG A 170 -15.28 6.55 -4.86
N LEU A 171 -14.61 5.68 -5.62
CA LEU A 171 -14.07 6.02 -6.93
C LEU A 171 -15.18 6.32 -7.93
N HIS A 172 -16.26 5.53 -7.94
CA HIS A 172 -17.45 5.83 -8.78
C HIS A 172 -18.05 7.18 -8.41
N ASP A 173 -18.27 7.46 -7.13
CA ASP A 173 -18.82 8.74 -6.68
C ASP A 173 -17.95 9.92 -7.10
N PHE A 174 -16.62 9.77 -6.98
CA PHE A 174 -15.66 10.79 -7.42
C PHE A 174 -15.74 11.02 -8.93
N LEU A 175 -15.72 9.95 -9.72
CA LEU A 175 -15.78 10.04 -11.18
C LEU A 175 -17.08 10.67 -11.67
N HIS A 176 -18.23 10.28 -11.10
CA HIS A 176 -19.54 10.86 -11.46
C HIS A 176 -19.61 12.34 -11.13
N LYS A 177 -19.18 12.78 -9.95
CA LYS A 177 -19.19 14.19 -9.57
C LYS A 177 -18.36 15.07 -10.51
N ASN A 178 -17.29 14.54 -11.09
CA ASN A 178 -16.42 15.28 -11.98
C ASN A 178 -16.91 15.27 -13.44
N LEU A 179 -17.66 14.28 -13.87
CA LEU A 179 -18.33 14.28 -15.18
C LEU A 179 -19.37 15.43 -15.27
N TYR A 180 -20.20 15.60 -14.25
CA TYR A 180 -21.22 16.68 -14.23
C TYR A 180 -20.63 18.08 -14.15
N LYS A 181 -19.43 18.26 -13.60
CA LYS A 181 -18.75 19.56 -13.56
C LYS A 181 -18.15 19.95 -14.91
N ALA A 182 -17.73 18.99 -15.71
CA ALA A 182 -17.22 19.26 -17.06
C ALA A 182 -18.33 19.68 -18.03
N ASP A 183 -19.53 19.10 -17.92
CA ASP A 183 -20.70 19.42 -18.77
C ASP A 183 -21.42 20.71 -18.37
N SER A 184 -21.24 21.20 -17.14
CA SER A 184 -21.89 22.43 -16.64
C SER A 184 -21.02 23.69 -16.76
N GLY A 185 -19.83 23.59 -17.31
CA GLY A 185 -18.79 24.64 -17.32
C GLY A 185 -18.65 25.48 -18.58
N ASP A 186 -19.43 25.24 -19.67
CA ASP A 186 -19.42 26.10 -20.87
C ASP A 186 -20.75 26.82 -21.05
N GLY A 187 -20.91 27.90 -20.29
CA GLY A 187 -22.06 28.81 -20.40
C GLY A 187 -21.85 30.14 -19.70
N LYS A 188 -20.72 30.84 -19.97
CA LYS A 188 -20.65 32.30 -19.79
C LYS A 188 -19.45 32.89 -20.56
#